data_884e26944d622babe83628ae073100d3
#
_entry.id   884e26944d622babe83628ae073100d3
#
_cell.length_a   1.000
_cell.length_b   1.000
_cell.length_c   1.000
_cell.angle_alpha   90.00
_cell.angle_beta   90.00
_cell.angle_gamma   90.00
#
_symmetry.space_group_name_H-M   'P 1'
#
loop_
_entity.id
_entity.type
_entity.pdbx_description
1 polymer ?
#
loop_
_entity_poly.entity_id
_entity_poly.type
_entity_poly.pdbx_seq_one_letter_code
_entity_poly.pdbx_strand_id
1 'polypeptide(L)'
;MQKPSLTISECVQILRDNNISKTEKVLGAQIQAGLFTNWAIPSVGTKEPCPDISRAGFMTWVKEFYHLPKVYTQEESKDED
;
A
#
# COMPACT_ATOMS: atom_id res chain seq x y z
N MET A 1 10.43 10.45 -10.14
CA MET A 1 9.39 11.03 -9.28
C MET A 1 8.44 9.93 -8.80
N GLN A 2 8.15 9.93 -7.52
CA GLN A 2 7.25 8.92 -6.97
C GLN A 2 5.79 9.35 -7.10
N LYS A 3 4.93 8.38 -7.36
CA LYS A 3 3.50 8.65 -7.48
C LYS A 3 2.89 8.95 -6.11
N PRO A 4 1.90 9.86 -6.05
CA PRO A 4 1.23 10.14 -4.77
C PRO A 4 0.27 9.01 -4.35
N SER A 5 -0.10 8.12 -5.25
CA SER A 5 -1.02 7.02 -4.97
C SER A 5 -0.42 5.68 -5.39
N LEU A 6 -0.99 4.60 -4.85
CA LEU A 6 -0.53 3.24 -5.13
C LEU A 6 -1.70 2.37 -5.58
N THR A 7 -1.38 1.32 -6.34
CA THR A 7 -2.32 0.24 -6.60
C THR A 7 -2.17 -0.83 -5.52
N ILE A 8 -3.16 -1.74 -5.44
CA ILE A 8 -3.08 -2.86 -4.49
C ILE A 8 -1.83 -3.70 -4.79
N SER A 9 -1.55 -3.92 -6.07
CA SER A 9 -0.39 -4.70 -6.49
C SER A 9 0.92 -4.07 -6.00
N GLU A 10 1.01 -2.75 -6.12
CA GLU A 10 2.20 -2.03 -5.66
C GLU A 10 2.35 -2.12 -4.14
N CYS A 11 1.23 -2.03 -3.41
CA CYS A 11 1.25 -2.17 -1.96
C CYS A 11 1.77 -3.55 -1.54
N VAL A 12 1.28 -4.60 -2.20
CA VAL A 12 1.71 -5.97 -1.91
C VAL A 12 3.20 -6.13 -2.20
N GLN A 13 3.70 -5.53 -3.29
CA GLN A 13 5.11 -5.61 -3.63
C GLN A 13 5.98 -4.93 -2.57
N ILE A 14 5.54 -3.77 -2.08
CA ILE A 14 6.26 -3.08 -1.01
C ILE A 14 6.30 -3.94 0.25
N LEU A 15 5.19 -4.58 0.58
CA LEU A 15 5.15 -5.47 1.75
C LEU A 15 6.15 -6.62 1.60
N ARG A 16 6.20 -7.22 0.41
CA ARG A 16 7.16 -8.30 0.15
C ARG A 16 8.60 -7.84 0.25
N ASP A 17 8.88 -6.62 -0.22
CA ASP A 17 10.22 -6.05 -0.14
C ASP A 17 10.67 -5.87 1.31
N ASN A 18 9.72 -5.87 2.24
CA ASN A 18 10.00 -5.74 3.67
C ASN A 18 9.75 -7.04 4.42
N ASN A 19 9.72 -8.17 3.71
CA ASN A 19 9.53 -9.51 4.27
C ASN A 19 8.16 -9.71 4.92
N ILE A 20 7.15 -9.00 4.42
CA ILE A 20 5.78 -9.15 4.91
C ILE A 20 4.96 -9.85 3.84
N SER A 21 4.42 -11.02 4.18
CA SER A 21 3.61 -11.81 3.26
C SER A 21 2.15 -11.43 3.38
N LYS A 22 1.61 -10.80 2.35
CA LYS A 22 0.19 -10.48 2.28
C LYS A 22 -0.24 -10.52 0.82
N THR A 23 -1.39 -11.12 0.53
CA THR A 23 -1.87 -11.24 -0.83
C THR A 23 -2.72 -10.03 -1.22
N GLU A 24 -2.85 -9.81 -2.52
CA GLU A 24 -3.70 -8.74 -3.04
C GLU A 24 -5.16 -8.95 -2.63
N LYS A 25 -5.60 -10.20 -2.60
CA LYS A 25 -6.96 -10.53 -2.22
C LYS A 25 -7.26 -10.10 -0.78
N VAL A 26 -6.36 -10.42 0.14
CA VAL A 26 -6.54 -10.08 1.55
C VAL A 26 -6.47 -8.58 1.75
N LEU A 27 -5.47 -7.93 1.18
CA LEU A 27 -5.32 -6.48 1.32
C LEU A 27 -6.52 -5.74 0.72
N GLY A 28 -6.95 -6.16 -0.47
CA GLY A 28 -8.10 -5.57 -1.12
C GLY A 28 -9.36 -5.71 -0.30
N ALA A 29 -9.59 -6.89 0.28
CA ALA A 29 -10.76 -7.13 1.12
C ALA A 29 -10.73 -6.24 2.36
N GLN A 30 -9.58 -6.07 2.98
CA GLN A 30 -9.43 -5.22 4.16
C GLN A 30 -9.71 -3.75 3.82
N ILE A 31 -9.24 -3.29 2.68
CA ILE A 31 -9.51 -1.92 2.23
C ILE A 31 -11.00 -1.72 1.98
N GLN A 32 -11.63 -2.68 1.30
CA GLN A 32 -13.07 -2.59 0.98
C GLN A 32 -13.92 -2.67 2.24
N ALA A 33 -13.44 -3.31 3.29
CA ALA A 33 -14.13 -3.37 4.57
C ALA A 33 -14.01 -2.07 5.37
N GLY A 34 -13.23 -1.11 4.88
CA GLY A 34 -13.08 0.18 5.54
C GLY A 34 -12.12 0.20 6.72
N LEU A 35 -11.20 -0.75 6.76
CA LEU A 35 -10.26 -0.84 7.88
C LEU A 35 -9.13 0.18 7.79
N PHE A 36 -8.87 0.73 6.62
CA PHE A 36 -7.75 1.63 6.37
C PHE A 36 -8.20 2.98 5.83
N THR A 37 -9.26 3.53 6.38
CA THR A 37 -9.87 4.76 5.84
C THR A 37 -9.00 5.99 5.94
N ASN A 38 -7.96 5.95 6.77
CA ASN A 38 -7.05 7.08 6.92
C ASN A 38 -6.01 7.18 5.79
N TRP A 39 -5.82 6.10 5.01
CA TRP A 39 -4.88 6.16 3.88
C TRP A 39 -5.40 5.45 2.62
N ALA A 40 -6.56 4.80 2.69
CA ALA A 40 -7.14 4.14 1.54
C ALA A 40 -8.64 4.34 1.52
N ILE A 41 -9.16 4.75 0.36
CA ILE A 41 -10.59 4.97 0.16
C ILE A 41 -11.12 3.79 -0.66
N PRO A 42 -12.08 3.01 -0.14
CA PRO A 42 -12.64 1.89 -0.89
C PRO A 42 -13.32 2.36 -2.17
N SER A 43 -13.25 1.54 -3.20
CA SER A 43 -13.94 1.85 -4.43
C SER A 43 -15.46 1.67 -4.24
N VAL A 44 -16.22 2.50 -4.92
CA VAL A 44 -17.67 2.50 -4.81
C VAL A 44 -18.27 2.50 -6.20
N GLY A 45 -19.23 1.61 -6.44
CA GLY A 45 -19.99 1.62 -7.67
C GLY A 45 -19.25 1.09 -8.89
N THR A 46 -18.18 0.33 -8.72
CA THR A 46 -17.45 -0.26 -9.82
C THR A 46 -17.45 -1.78 -9.72
N LYS A 47 -17.32 -2.44 -10.87
CA LYS A 47 -17.25 -3.90 -10.91
C LYS A 47 -15.91 -4.39 -10.39
N GLU A 48 -14.84 -3.67 -10.70
CA GLU A 48 -13.50 -4.05 -10.30
C GLU A 48 -13.03 -3.13 -9.19
N PRO A 49 -12.61 -3.68 -8.04
CA PRO A 49 -12.12 -2.84 -6.95
C PRO A 49 -10.89 -2.04 -7.40
N CYS A 50 -10.99 -0.75 -7.26
CA CYS A 50 -9.89 0.15 -7.60
C CYS A 50 -9.81 1.21 -6.52
N PRO A 51 -9.38 0.83 -5.31
CA PRO A 51 -9.33 1.78 -4.20
C PRO A 51 -8.28 2.85 -4.43
N ASP A 52 -8.53 4.01 -3.84
CA ASP A 52 -7.60 5.13 -3.89
C ASP A 52 -6.70 5.04 -2.66
N ILE A 53 -5.43 4.75 -2.86
CA ILE A 53 -4.49 4.50 -1.77
C ILE A 53 -3.43 5.58 -1.74
N SER A 54 -3.32 6.26 -0.60
CA SER A 54 -2.27 7.26 -0.39
C SER A 54 -0.92 6.58 -0.20
N ARG A 55 0.06 6.94 -1.04
CA ARG A 55 1.40 6.41 -0.88
C ARG A 55 2.00 6.76 0.48
N ALA A 56 1.94 8.04 0.85
CA ALA A 56 2.50 8.50 2.12
C ALA A 56 1.81 7.84 3.31
N GLY A 57 0.48 7.75 3.26
CA GLY A 57 -0.28 7.14 4.33
C GLY A 57 0.01 5.65 4.48
N PHE A 58 0.12 4.94 3.35
CA PHE A 58 0.44 3.52 3.36
C PHE A 58 1.83 3.27 3.95
N MET A 59 2.83 4.05 3.51
CA MET A 59 4.19 3.89 4.00
C MET A 59 4.29 4.15 5.50
N THR A 60 3.60 5.18 5.97
CA THR A 60 3.55 5.49 7.40
C THR A 60 2.90 4.35 8.18
N TRP A 61 1.79 3.82 7.66
CA TRP A 61 1.09 2.71 8.31
C TRP A 61 1.98 1.47 8.42
N VAL A 62 2.66 1.11 7.35
CA VAL A 62 3.53 -0.07 7.35
C VAL A 62 4.63 0.09 8.38
N LYS A 63 5.27 1.26 8.41
CA LYS A 63 6.35 1.52 9.35
C LYS A 63 5.87 1.43 10.79
N GLU A 64 4.74 2.04 11.10
CA GLU A 64 4.23 2.08 12.46
C GLU A 64 3.62 0.76 12.90
N PHE A 65 2.83 0.15 12.04
CA PHE A 65 2.14 -1.08 12.40
C PHE A 65 3.11 -2.25 12.62
N TYR A 66 4.11 -2.36 11.75
CA TYR A 66 5.09 -3.45 11.83
C TYR A 66 6.34 -3.06 12.60
N HIS A 67 6.39 -1.84 13.13
CA HIS A 67 7.53 -1.35 13.93
C HIS A 67 8.85 -1.44 13.16
N LEU A 68 8.82 -1.01 11.90
CA LEU A 68 10.02 -1.06 11.05
C LEU A 68 10.84 0.22 11.22
N PRO A 69 12.17 0.10 11.25
CA PRO A 69 13.03 1.29 11.29
C PRO A 69 12.97 2.05 9.97
N LYS A 70 12.70 1.33 8.86
CA LYS A 70 12.63 1.92 7.53
C LYS A 70 11.78 1.01 6.64
N VAL A 71 11.05 1.62 5.71
CA VAL A 71 10.29 0.87 4.72
C VAL A 71 11.05 0.92 3.40
N TYR A 72 11.40 -0.26 2.87
CA TYR A 72 12.15 -0.38 1.64
C TYR A 72 11.21 -0.45 0.44
N THR A 73 11.58 0.21 -0.65
CA THR A 73 10.85 0.10 -1.91
C THR A 73 11.85 0.04 -3.06
N GLN A 74 11.47 -0.62 -4.14
CA GLN A 74 12.32 -0.68 -5.32
C GLN A 74 12.42 0.68 -6.01
N GLU A 75 11.38 1.49 -5.89
CA GLU A 75 11.36 2.82 -6.50
C GLU A 75 12.42 3.73 -5.88
N GLU A 76 12.67 3.62 -4.59
CA GLU A 76 13.69 4.40 -3.92
C GLU A 76 15.08 4.10 -4.49
N SER A 77 15.34 2.83 -4.78
CA SER A 77 16.63 2.44 -5.36
C SER A 77 16.84 3.09 -6.71
N LYS A 78 15.80 3.20 -7.51
CA LYS A 78 15.89 3.84 -8.81
C LYS A 78 16.10 5.34 -8.71
N ASP A 79 15.49 5.95 -7.73
CA ASP A 79 15.56 7.40 -7.55
C ASP A 79 16.94 7.87 -7.09
N GLU A 80 17.74 6.98 -6.59
CA GLU A 80 19.11 7.31 -6.15
C GLU A 80 20.08 7.53 -7.30
N ASP A 81 19.74 7.13 -8.48
CA ASP A 81 20.61 7.28 -9.67
C ASP A 81 20.74 8.77 -10.11
#